data_23a981358de27d0941ef011018743504
#
_entry.id   23a981358de27d0941ef011018743504
#
_cell.length_a   1.000
_cell.length_b   1.000
_cell.length_c   1.000
_cell.angle_alpha   90.00
_cell.angle_beta   90.00
_cell.angle_gamma   90.00
#
_symmetry.space_group_name_H-M   'P 1'
#
loop_
_entity.id
_entity.type
_entity.pdbx_description
1 polymer ?
#
loop_
_entity_poly.entity_id
_entity_poly.type
_entity_poly.pdbx_seq_one_letter_code
_entity_poly.pdbx_strand_id
1 'polypeptide(L)'
;MIIGKGLIASQFIDADTKDVVFFASGVSNSSETRKEEFLREQDLVKETINRYPDKLFVYFSTCSIYDSSKYDSLYVLHKLHIEEIIKQNTQDYLILRI
;
A
#
# COMPACT_ATOMS: atom_id res chain seq x y z
N MET A 1 -0.85 11.49 8.92
CA MET A 1 -1.06 11.85 7.50
C MET A 1 -1.69 10.68 6.76
N ILE A 2 -2.68 10.96 5.95
CA ILE A 2 -3.41 9.93 5.22
C ILE A 2 -3.29 10.21 3.72
N ILE A 3 -2.86 9.22 2.96
CA ILE A 3 -2.80 9.28 1.51
C ILE A 3 -3.94 8.43 0.96
N GLY A 4 -4.88 9.05 0.26
CA GLY A 4 -6.01 8.38 -0.34
C GLY A 4 -7.34 8.89 0.17
N LYS A 5 -8.42 8.52 -0.52
CA LYS A 5 -9.78 8.98 -0.21
C LYS A 5 -10.79 7.83 -0.15
N GLY A 6 -10.32 6.58 -0.22
CA GLY A 6 -11.20 5.42 -0.22
C GLY A 6 -11.76 5.09 1.15
N LEU A 7 -12.44 3.94 1.22
CA LEU A 7 -13.07 3.48 2.45
C LEU A 7 -12.07 3.33 3.61
N ILE A 8 -10.89 2.79 3.33
CA ILE A 8 -9.86 2.62 4.37
C ILE A 8 -9.39 3.99 4.87
N ALA A 9 -9.14 4.93 3.96
CA ALA A 9 -8.70 6.27 4.35
C ALA A 9 -9.73 6.96 5.25
N SER A 10 -11.02 6.82 4.96
CA SER A 10 -12.07 7.45 5.76
C SER A 10 -12.13 6.87 7.18
N GLN A 11 -11.74 5.61 7.38
CA GLN A 11 -11.74 4.98 8.70
C GLN A 11 -10.57 5.45 9.57
N PHE A 12 -9.52 6.02 8.98
CA PHE A 12 -8.33 6.45 9.71
C PHE A 12 -8.20 7.96 9.84
N ILE A 13 -9.24 8.72 9.47
CA ILE A 13 -9.17 10.17 9.51
C ILE A 13 -8.90 10.70 10.92
N ASP A 14 -9.45 10.05 11.95
CA ASP A 14 -9.24 10.44 13.33
C ASP A 14 -7.93 9.92 13.92
N ALA A 15 -7.28 8.99 13.20
CA ALA A 15 -6.01 8.41 13.61
C ALA A 15 -4.82 9.06 12.93
N ASP A 16 -5.05 10.12 12.14
CA ASP A 16 -3.99 10.82 11.42
C ASP A 16 -3.04 11.48 12.42
N THR A 17 -1.75 11.15 12.32
CA THR A 17 -0.72 11.72 13.18
C THR A 17 0.39 12.32 12.33
N LYS A 18 1.16 13.25 12.94
CA LYS A 18 2.25 13.93 12.21
C LYS A 18 3.42 13.01 11.87
N ASP A 19 3.58 11.91 12.64
CA ASP A 19 4.74 11.04 12.50
C ASP A 19 4.46 9.77 11.71
N VAL A 20 3.24 9.61 11.21
CA VAL A 20 2.80 8.40 10.53
C VAL A 20 2.14 8.76 9.20
N VAL A 21 2.47 8.02 8.16
CA VAL A 21 1.80 8.09 6.86
C VAL A 21 0.96 6.83 6.68
N PHE A 22 -0.35 6.98 6.64
CA PHE A 22 -1.27 5.89 6.30
C PHE A 22 -1.50 5.92 4.79
N PHE A 23 -0.91 4.97 4.08
CA PHE A 23 -1.06 4.90 2.64
C PHE A 23 -2.29 4.05 2.29
N ALA A 24 -3.39 4.71 1.97
CA ALA A 24 -4.67 4.08 1.70
C ALA A 24 -5.14 4.33 0.25
N SER A 25 -4.22 4.65 -0.64
CA SER A 25 -4.50 4.95 -2.05
C SER A 25 -4.13 3.80 -3.00
N GLY A 26 -3.95 2.60 -2.45
CA GLY A 26 -3.56 1.45 -3.25
C GLY A 26 -4.70 0.88 -4.09
N VAL A 27 -4.33 -0.03 -4.98
CA VAL A 27 -5.31 -0.81 -5.76
C VAL A 27 -6.11 -1.67 -4.79
N SER A 28 -7.43 -1.51 -4.78
CA SER A 28 -8.32 -2.21 -3.86
C SER A 28 -9.14 -3.32 -4.53
N ASN A 29 -9.20 -3.33 -5.86
CA ASN A 29 -9.94 -4.33 -6.60
C ASN A 29 -9.07 -5.58 -6.83
N SER A 30 -9.42 -6.68 -6.15
CA SER A 30 -8.66 -7.93 -6.24
C SER A 30 -8.70 -8.57 -7.62
N SER A 31 -9.61 -8.14 -8.49
CA SER A 31 -9.69 -8.60 -9.88
C SER A 31 -8.99 -7.67 -10.84
N GLU A 32 -8.25 -6.67 -10.34
CA GLU A 32 -7.59 -5.69 -11.19
C GLU A 32 -6.50 -6.35 -12.04
N THR A 33 -6.48 -6.03 -13.33
CA THR A 33 -5.49 -6.52 -14.27
C THR A 33 -4.84 -5.40 -15.08
N ARG A 34 -5.28 -4.16 -14.89
CA ARG A 34 -4.76 -3.02 -15.67
C ARG A 34 -3.39 -2.59 -15.15
N LYS A 35 -2.41 -2.64 -16.02
CA LYS A 35 -1.03 -2.30 -15.68
C LYS A 35 -0.89 -0.85 -15.21
N GLU A 36 -1.64 0.07 -15.78
CA GLU A 36 -1.58 1.49 -15.41
C GLU A 36 -2.00 1.72 -13.95
N GLU A 37 -2.93 0.92 -13.43
CA GLU A 37 -3.33 1.04 -12.03
C GLU A 37 -2.22 0.54 -11.09
N PHE A 38 -1.55 -0.53 -11.48
CA PHE A 38 -0.43 -1.05 -10.72
C PHE A 38 0.76 -0.08 -10.72
N LEU A 39 1.06 0.52 -11.87
CA LEU A 39 2.12 1.52 -11.98
C LEU A 39 1.78 2.79 -11.20
N ARG A 40 0.52 3.20 -11.22
CA ARG A 40 0.06 4.35 -10.43
C ARG A 40 0.37 4.16 -8.95
N GLU A 41 0.01 3.01 -8.40
CA GLU A 41 0.29 2.72 -6.98
C GLU A 41 1.79 2.68 -6.71
N GLN A 42 2.55 2.03 -7.58
CA GLN A 42 4.00 1.93 -7.42
C GLN A 42 4.67 3.29 -7.38
N ASP A 43 4.32 4.17 -8.31
CA ASP A 43 4.91 5.51 -8.39
C ASP A 43 4.51 6.35 -7.19
N LEU A 44 3.25 6.25 -6.74
CA LEU A 44 2.76 7.01 -5.60
C LEU A 44 3.41 6.54 -4.30
N VAL A 45 3.63 5.24 -4.13
CA VAL A 45 4.34 4.70 -2.97
C VAL A 45 5.75 5.25 -2.90
N LYS A 46 6.48 5.18 -4.01
CA LYS A 46 7.86 5.67 -4.07
C LYS A 46 7.94 7.16 -3.80
N GLU A 47 7.05 7.94 -4.40
CA GLU A 47 7.00 9.39 -4.19
C GLU A 47 6.71 9.71 -2.73
N THR A 48 5.75 9.02 -2.13
CA THR A 48 5.36 9.26 -0.74
C THR A 48 6.50 8.94 0.22
N ILE A 49 7.19 7.84 0.04
CA ILE A 49 8.34 7.48 0.87
C ILE A 49 9.44 8.53 0.76
N ASN A 50 9.73 8.98 -0.46
CA ASN A 50 10.77 9.98 -0.68
C ASN A 50 10.41 11.35 -0.09
N ARG A 51 9.12 11.69 -0.07
CA ARG A 51 8.65 12.97 0.46
C ARG A 51 8.66 12.99 1.99
N TYR A 52 8.42 11.84 2.64
CA TYR A 52 8.30 11.75 4.08
C TYR A 52 9.23 10.67 4.66
N PRO A 53 10.56 10.81 4.47
CA PRO A 53 11.50 9.75 4.84
C PRO A 53 11.59 9.50 6.35
N ASP A 54 11.19 10.47 7.17
CA ASP A 54 11.30 10.37 8.64
C ASP A 54 10.01 9.86 9.29
N LYS A 55 9.00 9.51 8.51
CA LYS A 55 7.72 9.05 9.04
C LYS A 55 7.59 7.53 8.94
N LEU A 56 6.84 6.94 9.87
CA LEU A 56 6.44 5.53 9.76
C LEU A 56 5.47 5.39 8.58
N PHE A 57 5.80 4.51 7.64
CA PHE A 57 4.97 4.27 6.48
C PHE A 57 4.10 3.03 6.71
N VAL A 58 2.79 3.22 6.80
CA VAL A 58 1.82 2.14 7.01
C VAL A 58 1.14 1.83 5.68
N TYR A 59 1.32 0.60 5.21
CA TYR A 59 0.76 0.13 3.94
C TYR A 59 -0.29 -0.95 4.18
N PHE A 60 -1.40 -0.85 3.47
CA PHE A 60 -2.47 -1.83 3.54
C PHE A 60 -2.33 -2.80 2.36
N SER A 61 -1.81 -3.98 2.66
CA SER A 61 -1.66 -5.05 1.68
C SER A 61 -2.87 -6.00 1.74
N THR A 62 -2.71 -7.25 1.35
CA THR A 62 -3.82 -8.18 1.25
C THR A 62 -3.51 -9.51 1.91
N CYS A 63 -4.51 -10.11 2.57
CA CYS A 63 -4.43 -11.48 3.06
C CYS A 63 -4.54 -12.50 1.94
N SER A 64 -4.89 -12.10 0.73
CA SER A 64 -5.03 -13.02 -0.40
C SER A 64 -3.73 -13.74 -0.76
N ILE A 65 -2.59 -13.22 -0.29
CA ILE A 65 -1.30 -13.90 -0.48
C ILE A 65 -1.24 -15.28 0.20
N TYR A 66 -2.10 -15.50 1.21
CA TYR A 66 -2.17 -16.78 1.93
C TYR A 66 -3.16 -17.75 1.30
N ASP A 67 -3.88 -17.32 0.26
CA ASP A 67 -4.88 -18.14 -0.42
C ASP A 67 -4.26 -18.77 -1.67
N SER A 68 -4.08 -20.10 -1.66
CA SER A 68 -3.46 -20.82 -2.77
C SER A 68 -4.23 -20.68 -4.08
N SER A 69 -5.55 -20.43 -4.02
CA SER A 69 -6.36 -20.22 -5.22
C SER A 69 -6.08 -18.87 -5.89
N LYS A 70 -5.42 -17.95 -5.17
CA LYS A 70 -5.07 -16.62 -5.66
C LYS A 70 -3.60 -16.50 -6.01
N TYR A 71 -2.86 -17.58 -6.02
CA TYR A 71 -1.41 -17.60 -6.19
C TYR A 71 -0.95 -16.91 -7.48
N ASP A 72 -1.70 -17.06 -8.58
CA ASP A 72 -1.38 -16.49 -9.86
C ASP A 72 -2.06 -15.14 -10.11
N SER A 73 -2.75 -14.58 -9.11
CA SER A 73 -3.44 -13.31 -9.26
C SER A 73 -2.44 -12.18 -9.51
N LEU A 74 -2.70 -11.38 -10.55
CA LEU A 74 -1.88 -10.19 -10.83
C LEU A 74 -1.97 -9.20 -9.67
N TYR A 75 -3.13 -9.11 -9.03
CA TYR A 75 -3.33 -8.26 -7.86
C TYR A 75 -2.41 -8.69 -6.70
N VAL A 76 -2.37 -9.99 -6.39
CA VAL A 76 -1.53 -10.51 -5.31
C VAL A 76 -0.06 -10.29 -5.61
N LEU A 77 0.37 -10.59 -6.84
CA LEU A 77 1.75 -10.38 -7.25
C LEU A 77 2.14 -8.91 -7.16
N HIS A 78 1.22 -8.02 -7.55
CA HIS A 78 1.44 -6.58 -7.43
C HIS A 78 1.61 -6.16 -5.97
N LYS A 79 0.75 -6.64 -5.07
CA LYS A 79 0.84 -6.28 -3.64
C LYS A 79 2.14 -6.76 -3.02
N LEU A 80 2.60 -7.97 -3.38
CA LEU A 80 3.89 -8.47 -2.92
C LEU A 80 5.05 -7.61 -3.46
N HIS A 81 4.95 -7.18 -4.70
CA HIS A 81 5.95 -6.30 -5.30
C HIS A 81 6.03 -4.95 -4.57
N ILE A 82 4.87 -4.37 -4.24
CA ILE A 82 4.83 -3.12 -3.47
C ILE A 82 5.44 -3.30 -2.08
N GLU A 83 5.16 -4.41 -1.41
CA GLU A 83 5.77 -4.70 -0.11
C GLU A 83 7.30 -4.69 -0.20
N GLU A 84 7.87 -5.28 -1.25
CA GLU A 84 9.32 -5.28 -1.46
C GLU A 84 9.86 -3.88 -1.73
N ILE A 85 9.16 -3.07 -2.51
CA ILE A 85 9.56 -1.69 -2.77
C ILE A 85 9.64 -0.91 -1.44
N ILE A 86 8.65 -1.08 -0.58
CA ILE A 86 8.62 -0.40 0.72
C ILE A 86 9.84 -0.83 1.55
N LYS A 87 10.10 -2.13 1.65
CA LYS A 87 11.21 -2.66 2.44
C LYS A 87 12.56 -2.17 1.95
N GLN A 88 12.69 -1.94 0.63
CA GLN A 88 13.96 -1.48 0.04
C GLN A 88 14.16 0.03 0.18
N ASN A 89 13.10 0.80 0.37
CA ASN A 89 13.16 2.26 0.33
C ASN A 89 12.96 2.96 1.67
N THR A 90 12.53 2.23 2.69
CA THR A 90 12.42 2.78 4.04
C THR A 90 12.70 1.71 5.09
N GLN A 91 13.19 2.14 6.25
CA GLN A 91 13.41 1.25 7.39
C GLN A 91 12.24 1.26 8.37
N ASP A 92 11.45 2.33 8.34
CA ASP A 92 10.32 2.52 9.26
C ASP A 92 9.01 2.27 8.52
N TYR A 93 8.58 1.03 8.51
CA TYR A 93 7.33 0.65 7.83
C TYR A 93 6.54 -0.36 8.66
N LEU A 94 5.24 -0.40 8.39
CA LEU A 94 4.34 -1.42 8.91
C LEU A 94 3.45 -1.85 7.76
N ILE A 95 3.44 -3.15 7.46
CA ILE A 95 2.60 -3.71 6.40
C ILE A 95 1.47 -4.50 7.05
N LEU A 96 0.25 -4.02 6.83
CA LEU A 96 -0.97 -4.64 7.34
C LEU A 96 -1.63 -5.42 6.20
N ARG A 97 -1.76 -6.71 6.36
CA ARG A 97 -2.42 -7.59 5.38
C ARG A 97 -3.86 -7.82 5.83
N ILE A 98 -4.77 -7.25 5.10
CA ILE A 98 -6.19 -7.27 5.44
C ILE A 98 -7.05 -7.91 4.34
#